data_f3af6b5ba7419292ae1c5ef842b45f9c
#
_entry.id   f3af6b5ba7419292ae1c5ef842b45f9c
#
_cell.length_a   1.000
_cell.length_b   1.000
_cell.length_c   1.000
_cell.angle_alpha   90.00
_cell.angle_beta   90.00
_cell.angle_gamma   90.00
#
_symmetry.space_group_name_H-M   'P 1'
#
loop_
_entity.id
_entity.type
_entity.pdbx_description
1 polymer ?
#
loop_
_entity_poly.entity_id
_entity_poly.type
_entity_poly.pdbx_seq_one_letter_code
_entity_poly.pdbx_strand_id
1 'polypeptide(L)'
;MEQVVTELHAQGFETFLCGMARGCDTLFAESVLAVQRRCPELRLVAMIPCPSQPDAWPEADRARYSRLLAACSEIRVLEPSYSDGCMLRRNRAMADAAALLVTVYDGGPGGTAATIRYARQKGKQILPLWY
;
A
#
# COMPACT_ATOMS: atom_id res chain seq x y z
N MET A 1 7.04 5.86 10.58
CA MET A 1 5.94 5.12 9.96
C MET A 1 5.20 4.22 10.94
N GLU A 2 5.88 3.49 11.81
CA GLU A 2 5.22 2.67 12.85
C GLU A 2 4.32 3.49 13.76
N GLN A 3 4.73 4.71 14.11
CA GLN A 3 3.91 5.59 14.94
C GLN A 3 2.58 5.92 14.26
N VAL A 4 2.60 6.16 12.95
CA VAL A 4 1.38 6.44 12.18
C VAL A 4 0.43 5.24 12.22
N VAL A 5 0.96 4.03 12.02
CA VAL A 5 0.17 2.79 12.09
C VAL A 5 -0.42 2.62 13.49
N THR A 6 0.37 2.86 14.54
CA THR A 6 -0.08 2.77 15.92
C THR A 6 -1.22 3.76 16.21
N GLU A 7 -1.09 4.99 15.75
CA GLU A 7 -2.12 6.01 15.92
C GLU A 7 -3.41 5.67 15.17
N LEU A 8 -3.29 5.14 13.96
CA LEU A 8 -4.45 4.69 13.19
C LEU A 8 -5.15 3.51 13.85
N HIS A 9 -4.38 2.56 14.39
CA HIS A 9 -4.95 1.45 15.16
C HIS A 9 -5.73 1.97 16.37
N ALA A 10 -5.20 2.97 17.07
CA ALA A 10 -5.89 3.59 18.21
C ALA A 10 -7.20 4.26 17.80
N GLN A 11 -7.34 4.68 16.54
CA GLN A 11 -8.57 5.24 15.98
C GLN A 11 -9.55 4.18 15.47
N GLY A 12 -9.20 2.89 15.56
CA GLY A 12 -10.06 1.79 15.16
C GLY A 12 -9.75 1.15 13.81
N PHE A 13 -8.70 1.58 13.12
CA PHE A 13 -8.30 0.95 11.87
C PHE A 13 -7.54 -0.34 12.14
N GLU A 14 -7.99 -1.44 11.58
CA GLU A 14 -7.37 -2.76 11.75
C GLU A 14 -6.82 -3.34 10.44
N THR A 15 -7.43 -3.02 9.31
CA THR A 15 -7.04 -3.54 8.00
C THR A 15 -6.30 -2.47 7.22
N PHE A 16 -5.08 -2.80 6.80
CA PHE A 16 -4.20 -1.91 6.07
C PHE A 16 -3.94 -2.49 4.69
N LEU A 17 -4.34 -1.75 3.66
CA LEU A 17 -4.12 -2.12 2.26
C LEU A 17 -2.79 -1.53 1.79
N CYS A 18 -2.01 -2.33 1.08
CA CYS A 18 -0.71 -1.90 0.57
C CYS A 18 -0.52 -2.39 -0.85
N GLY A 19 -0.08 -1.51 -1.74
CA GLY A 19 0.16 -1.86 -3.15
C GLY A 19 1.47 -2.59 -3.37
N MET A 20 2.32 -2.66 -2.36
CA MET A 20 3.60 -3.37 -2.41
C MET A 20 4.54 -2.88 -3.51
N ALA A 21 4.40 -1.62 -3.93
CA ALA A 21 5.36 -1.00 -4.82
C ALA A 21 6.68 -0.78 -4.06
N ARG A 22 7.77 -0.67 -4.81
CA ARG A 22 9.09 -0.43 -4.24
C ARG A 22 9.13 0.91 -3.51
N GLY A 23 9.88 0.99 -2.41
CA GLY A 23 10.06 2.22 -1.64
C GLY A 23 9.09 2.38 -0.49
N CYS A 24 8.29 3.44 -0.48
CA CYS A 24 7.41 3.75 0.65
C CYS A 24 6.39 2.66 0.96
N ASP A 25 5.88 1.95 -0.04
CA ASP A 25 4.93 0.86 0.18
C ASP A 25 5.56 -0.28 0.98
N THR A 26 6.79 -0.67 0.67
CA THR A 26 7.46 -1.73 1.41
C THR A 26 7.81 -1.29 2.82
N LEU A 27 8.18 -0.03 3.01
CA LEU A 27 8.38 0.54 4.34
C LEU A 27 7.08 0.53 5.17
N PHE A 28 5.97 0.90 4.54
CA PHE A 28 4.66 0.86 5.20
C PHE A 28 4.27 -0.56 5.60
N ALA A 29 4.43 -1.52 4.69
CA ALA A 29 4.15 -2.93 4.98
C ALA A 29 4.98 -3.44 6.16
N GLU A 30 6.27 -3.14 6.20
CA GLU A 30 7.14 -3.51 7.32
C GLU A 30 6.67 -2.88 8.63
N SER A 31 6.20 -1.64 8.57
CA SER A 31 5.70 -0.93 9.74
C SER A 31 4.43 -1.56 10.29
N VAL A 32 3.50 -1.95 9.41
CA VAL A 32 2.29 -2.66 9.83
C VAL A 32 2.64 -3.99 10.49
N LEU A 33 3.56 -4.76 9.89
CA LEU A 33 3.99 -6.04 10.45
C LEU A 33 4.69 -5.88 11.80
N ALA A 34 5.48 -4.81 11.99
CA ALA A 34 6.13 -4.52 13.26
C ALA A 34 5.09 -4.22 14.35
N VAL A 35 4.09 -3.41 14.04
CA VAL A 35 3.02 -3.09 14.99
C VAL A 35 2.13 -4.30 15.27
N GLN A 36 1.92 -5.16 14.26
CA GLN A 36 1.13 -6.39 14.41
C GLN A 36 1.67 -7.31 15.51
N ARG A 37 2.97 -7.28 15.78
CA ARG A 37 3.56 -8.06 16.87
C ARG A 37 2.97 -7.70 18.23
N ARG A 38 2.60 -6.42 18.41
CA ARG A 38 1.98 -5.91 19.65
C ARG A 38 0.45 -5.92 19.57
N CYS A 39 -0.08 -5.84 18.35
CA CYS A 39 -1.51 -5.73 18.06
C CYS A 39 -1.89 -6.80 17.04
N PRO A 40 -2.07 -8.08 17.49
CA PRO A 40 -2.25 -9.21 16.56
C PRO A 40 -3.50 -9.13 15.67
N GLU A 41 -4.46 -8.29 16.03
CA GLU A 41 -5.68 -8.05 15.25
C GLU A 41 -5.45 -7.30 13.96
N LEU A 42 -4.27 -6.65 13.78
CA LEU A 42 -3.96 -5.93 12.55
C LEU A 42 -3.85 -6.89 11.38
N ARG A 43 -4.39 -6.49 10.25
CA ARG A 43 -4.32 -7.23 8.99
C ARG A 43 -3.62 -6.40 7.94
N LEU A 44 -2.62 -6.99 7.29
CA LEU A 44 -1.95 -6.41 6.13
C LEU A 44 -2.45 -7.13 4.88
N VAL A 45 -3.09 -6.39 3.99
CA VAL A 45 -3.62 -6.91 2.72
C VAL A 45 -2.79 -6.33 1.58
N ALA A 46 -2.13 -7.20 0.82
CA ALA A 46 -1.38 -6.78 -0.36
C ALA A 46 -2.32 -6.72 -1.56
N MET A 47 -2.35 -5.59 -2.24
CA MET A 47 -3.10 -5.42 -3.49
C MET A 47 -2.12 -5.29 -4.64
N ILE A 48 -1.94 -6.37 -5.37
CA ILE A 48 -0.90 -6.53 -6.39
C ILE A 48 -1.50 -6.26 -7.76
N PRO A 49 -0.90 -5.36 -8.58
CA PRO A 49 -1.44 -5.09 -9.90
C PRO A 49 -1.37 -6.30 -10.83
N CYS A 50 -0.25 -7.02 -10.78
CA CYS A 50 0.00 -8.25 -11.54
C CYS A 50 1.18 -9.00 -10.90
N PRO A 51 1.33 -10.32 -11.17
CA PRO A 51 2.40 -11.11 -10.53
C PRO A 51 3.82 -10.62 -10.86
N SER A 52 4.02 -10.00 -12.02
CA SER A 52 5.33 -9.55 -12.48
C SER A 52 5.79 -8.20 -11.90
N GLN A 53 5.04 -7.61 -10.97
CA GLN A 53 5.39 -6.29 -10.43
C GLN A 53 6.86 -6.15 -10.03
N PRO A 54 7.49 -7.10 -9.32
CA PRO A 54 8.87 -6.95 -8.86
C PRO A 54 9.94 -7.40 -9.86
N ASP A 55 9.58 -7.90 -11.03
CA ASP A 55 10.52 -8.63 -11.91
C ASP A 55 11.75 -7.82 -12.31
N ALA A 56 11.61 -6.52 -12.53
CA ALA A 56 12.70 -5.64 -12.93
C ALA A 56 13.46 -5.00 -11.75
N TRP A 57 13.10 -5.33 -10.54
CA TRP A 57 13.74 -4.73 -9.36
C TRP A 57 15.08 -5.40 -9.04
N PRO A 58 15.98 -4.68 -8.33
CA PRO A 58 17.19 -5.31 -7.80
C PRO A 58 16.87 -6.53 -6.94
N GLU A 59 17.79 -7.48 -6.88
CA GLU A 59 17.59 -8.75 -6.15
C GLU A 59 17.19 -8.54 -4.70
N ALA A 60 17.85 -7.60 -4.01
CA ALA A 60 17.54 -7.32 -2.60
C ALA A 60 16.10 -6.84 -2.42
N ASP A 61 15.60 -6.02 -3.34
CA ASP A 61 14.22 -5.52 -3.29
C ASP A 61 13.22 -6.63 -3.61
N ARG A 62 13.54 -7.52 -4.55
CA ARG A 62 12.71 -8.69 -4.85
C ARG A 62 12.61 -9.64 -3.67
N ALA A 63 13.73 -9.89 -2.98
CA ALA A 63 13.75 -10.74 -1.80
C ALA A 63 12.91 -10.13 -0.66
N ARG A 64 13.01 -8.82 -0.45
CA ARG A 64 12.21 -8.08 0.53
C ARG A 64 10.71 -8.19 0.21
N TYR A 65 10.35 -7.98 -1.05
CA TYR A 65 8.99 -8.12 -1.54
C TYR A 65 8.43 -9.51 -1.23
N SER A 66 9.19 -10.57 -1.56
CA SER A 66 8.75 -11.95 -1.32
C SER A 66 8.54 -12.24 0.16
N ARG A 67 9.44 -11.75 1.03
CA ARG A 67 9.28 -11.91 2.49
C ARG A 67 8.03 -11.21 2.99
N LEU A 68 7.78 -10.00 2.52
CA LEU A 68 6.62 -9.23 2.95
C LEU A 68 5.32 -9.86 2.48
N LEU A 69 5.27 -10.35 1.23
CA LEU A 69 4.09 -11.07 0.73
C LEU A 69 3.77 -12.29 1.57
N ALA A 70 4.79 -13.06 1.94
CA ALA A 70 4.60 -14.26 2.76
C ALA A 70 4.03 -13.94 4.15
N ALA A 71 4.24 -12.73 4.65
CA ALA A 71 3.76 -12.28 5.95
C ALA A 71 2.39 -11.59 5.89
N CYS A 72 1.86 -11.31 4.69
CA CYS A 72 0.56 -10.67 4.55
C CYS A 72 -0.58 -11.56 5.02
N SER A 73 -1.61 -10.94 5.60
CA SER A 73 -2.84 -11.63 6.00
C SER A 73 -3.65 -12.11 4.79
N GLU A 74 -3.58 -11.34 3.69
CA GLU A 74 -4.28 -11.64 2.44
C GLU A 74 -3.50 -11.04 1.28
N ILE A 75 -3.55 -11.68 0.12
CA ILE A 75 -2.96 -11.20 -1.12
C ILE A 75 -4.05 -11.19 -2.18
N ARG A 76 -4.29 -10.01 -2.78
CA ARG A 76 -5.22 -9.84 -3.89
C ARG A 76 -4.44 -9.45 -5.14
N VAL A 77 -4.43 -10.32 -6.15
CA VAL A 77 -3.83 -10.04 -7.45
C VAL A 77 -4.93 -9.60 -8.40
N LEU A 78 -4.85 -8.37 -8.91
CA LEU A 78 -5.94 -7.78 -9.66
C LEU A 78 -5.99 -8.24 -11.11
N GLU A 79 -4.83 -8.44 -11.74
CA GLU A 79 -4.73 -8.85 -13.14
C GLU A 79 -3.73 -9.98 -13.29
N PRO A 80 -3.98 -10.95 -14.19
CA PRO A 80 -3.12 -12.13 -14.33
C PRO A 80 -1.76 -11.82 -14.96
N SER A 81 -1.64 -10.71 -15.69
CA SER A 81 -0.40 -10.29 -16.34
C SER A 81 -0.37 -8.77 -16.45
N TYR A 82 0.84 -8.23 -16.74
CA TYR A 82 1.02 -6.81 -16.93
C TYR A 82 0.18 -6.30 -18.11
N SER A 83 -0.43 -5.12 -17.91
CA SER A 83 -1.06 -4.34 -18.98
C SER A 83 -0.87 -2.86 -18.67
N ASP A 84 -0.94 -2.02 -19.72
CA ASP A 84 -0.77 -0.58 -19.54
C ASP A 84 -1.83 -0.04 -18.56
N GLY A 85 -1.35 0.77 -17.60
CA GLY A 85 -2.21 1.37 -16.58
C GLY A 85 -2.59 0.45 -15.42
N CYS A 86 -2.06 -0.78 -15.35
CA CYS A 86 -2.43 -1.71 -14.28
C CYS A 86 -2.06 -1.18 -12.88
N MET A 87 -0.95 -0.47 -12.74
CA MET A 87 -0.56 0.14 -11.47
C MET A 87 -1.57 1.19 -11.02
N LEU A 88 -2.05 2.01 -11.95
CA LEU A 88 -3.04 3.03 -11.65
C LEU A 88 -4.40 2.42 -11.31
N ARG A 89 -4.79 1.35 -12.01
CA ARG A 89 -6.02 0.62 -11.67
C ARG A 89 -5.94 0.01 -10.28
N ARG A 90 -4.78 -0.54 -9.89
CA ARG A 90 -4.54 -1.03 -8.54
C ARG A 90 -4.69 0.10 -7.52
N ASN A 91 -4.09 1.25 -7.78
CA ASN A 91 -4.18 2.40 -6.88
C ASN A 91 -5.63 2.87 -6.70
N ARG A 92 -6.41 2.88 -7.77
CA ARG A 92 -7.83 3.23 -7.71
C ARG A 92 -8.64 2.21 -6.93
N ALA A 93 -8.36 0.91 -7.12
CA ALA A 93 -9.03 -0.15 -6.36
C ALA A 93 -8.76 -0.01 -4.86
N MET A 94 -7.53 0.34 -4.48
CA MET A 94 -7.18 0.61 -3.08
C MET A 94 -7.94 1.81 -2.55
N ALA A 95 -7.97 2.91 -3.29
CA ALA A 95 -8.69 4.11 -2.88
C ALA A 95 -10.18 3.84 -2.71
N ASP A 96 -10.77 3.05 -3.60
CA ASP A 96 -12.19 2.68 -3.52
C ASP A 96 -12.50 1.83 -2.28
N ALA A 97 -11.60 0.92 -1.93
CA ALA A 97 -11.79 0.00 -0.81
C ALA A 97 -11.48 0.62 0.55
N ALA A 98 -10.68 1.68 0.60
CA ALA A 98 -10.21 2.28 1.84
C ALA A 98 -11.17 3.32 2.38
N ALA A 99 -11.30 3.40 3.71
CA ALA A 99 -11.99 4.50 4.39
C ALA A 99 -11.09 5.73 4.52
N LEU A 100 -9.77 5.51 4.61
CA LEU A 100 -8.77 6.56 4.73
C LEU A 100 -7.58 6.22 3.82
N LEU A 101 -7.14 7.19 3.04
CA LEU A 101 -5.96 7.05 2.19
C LEU A 101 -4.77 7.73 2.86
N VAL A 102 -3.73 6.95 3.18
CA VAL A 102 -2.47 7.49 3.69
C VAL A 102 -1.54 7.69 2.50
N THR A 103 -1.04 8.89 2.32
CA THR A 103 -0.21 9.22 1.16
C THR A 103 1.15 9.78 1.60
N VAL A 104 2.19 9.39 0.87
CA VAL A 104 3.51 10.03 0.96
C VAL A 104 3.75 10.68 -0.40
N TYR A 105 3.79 12.00 -0.43
CA TYR A 105 3.77 12.76 -1.67
C TYR A 105 4.80 13.88 -1.64
N ASP A 106 5.60 13.97 -2.69
CA ASP A 106 6.66 14.98 -2.82
C ASP A 106 6.23 16.25 -3.57
N GLY A 107 4.97 16.30 -4.03
CA GLY A 107 4.45 17.43 -4.80
C GLY A 107 4.62 17.30 -6.31
N GLY A 108 5.33 16.29 -6.79
CA GLY A 108 5.60 16.09 -8.20
C GLY A 108 4.48 15.37 -8.98
N PRO A 109 4.58 15.32 -10.31
CA PRO A 109 3.62 14.56 -11.12
C PRO A 109 3.85 13.06 -11.00
N GLY A 110 2.84 12.26 -11.36
CA GLY A 110 2.96 10.79 -11.39
C GLY A 110 1.78 10.08 -10.76
N GLY A 111 1.99 8.81 -10.43
CA GLY A 111 0.96 7.91 -9.92
C GLY A 111 0.35 8.36 -8.60
N THR A 112 1.16 8.86 -7.67
CA THR A 112 0.66 9.36 -6.38
C THR A 112 -0.25 10.57 -6.57
N ALA A 113 0.15 11.53 -7.41
CA ALA A 113 -0.68 12.70 -7.72
C ALA A 113 -2.01 12.28 -8.35
N ALA A 114 -1.98 11.35 -9.29
CA ALA A 114 -3.20 10.85 -9.95
C ALA A 114 -4.13 10.14 -8.95
N THR A 115 -3.58 9.37 -8.03
CA THR A 115 -4.35 8.66 -7.01
C THR A 115 -4.99 9.64 -6.02
N ILE A 116 -4.27 10.68 -5.62
CA ILE A 116 -4.80 11.72 -4.75
C ILE A 116 -5.98 12.43 -5.43
N ARG A 117 -5.84 12.81 -6.71
CA ARG A 117 -6.94 13.43 -7.45
C ARG A 117 -8.16 12.53 -7.51
N TYR A 118 -7.96 11.25 -7.81
CA TYR A 118 -9.03 10.26 -7.85
C TYR A 118 -9.75 10.16 -6.51
N ALA A 119 -8.98 10.03 -5.42
CA ALA A 119 -9.54 9.91 -4.07
C ALA A 119 -10.35 11.15 -3.68
N ARG A 120 -9.88 12.34 -4.03
CA ARG A 120 -10.60 13.59 -3.78
C ARG A 120 -11.91 13.65 -4.55
N GLN A 121 -11.93 13.23 -5.81
CA GLN A 121 -13.16 13.16 -6.61
C GLN A 121 -14.18 12.21 -6.01
N LYS A 122 -13.73 11.16 -5.33
CA LYS A 122 -14.59 10.18 -4.66
C LYS A 122 -14.95 10.57 -3.22
N GLY A 123 -14.52 11.73 -2.75
CA GLY A 123 -14.82 12.20 -1.40
C GLY A 123 -14.11 11.42 -0.30
N LYS A 124 -13.00 10.77 -0.60
CA LYS A 124 -12.24 10.02 0.39
C LYS A 124 -11.41 10.92 1.27
N GLN A 125 -11.27 10.55 2.55
CA GLN A 125 -10.36 11.20 3.46
C GLN A 125 -8.92 10.84 3.11
N ILE A 126 -8.03 11.82 3.19
CA ILE A 126 -6.61 11.66 2.90
C ILE A 126 -5.81 12.14 4.11
N LEU A 127 -4.90 11.28 4.58
CA LEU A 127 -3.89 11.64 5.58
C LEU A 127 -2.55 11.81 4.87
N PRO A 128 -2.11 13.02 4.60
CA PRO A 128 -0.83 13.23 3.94
C PRO A 128 0.31 13.09 4.94
N LEU A 129 1.35 12.36 4.55
CA LEU A 129 2.61 12.30 5.26
C LEU A 129 3.66 12.97 4.37
N TRP A 130 4.51 13.77 4.97
CA TRP A 130 5.56 14.48 4.25
C TRP A 130 6.92 13.81 4.45
N TYR A 131 7.70 13.84 3.41
CA TYR A 131 9.03 13.27 3.41
C TYR A 131 10.01 14.19 4.12
#